data_9e384ff35767c39e037f97b2049cf94c
#
_entry.id   9e384ff35767c39e037f97b2049cf94c
#
_cell.length_a   1.000
_cell.length_b   1.000
_cell.length_c   1.000
_cell.angle_alpha   90.00
_cell.angle_beta   90.00
_cell.angle_gamma   90.00
#
_symmetry.space_group_name_H-M   'P 1'
#
loop_
_entity.id
_entity.type
_entity.pdbx_description
1 polymer ?
#
loop_
_entity_poly.entity_id
_entity_poly.type
_entity_poly.pdbx_seq_one_letter_code
_entity_poly.pdbx_strand_id
1 'polypeptide(L)'
;MEAVDVVKKITNTFRTGKTSVYILFHYSQMITKKTFEAYNWQATDENISRYSLSQPPAYQLDNINVPVILFWSDVDTIASAADVDKLKQELSNLKMTYQLPFSHIDYLWGEDAPLFLYSPICDILNVFS
;
A
#
# COMPACT_ATOMS: atom_id res chain seq x y z
N MET A 1 -13.64 -10.23 -7.87
CA MET A 1 -13.97 -9.83 -6.49
C MET A 1 -14.67 -8.48 -6.59
N GLU A 2 -15.89 -8.39 -6.12
CA GLU A 2 -16.65 -7.14 -6.22
C GLU A 2 -16.16 -6.12 -5.18
N ALA A 3 -16.30 -4.81 -5.48
CA ALA A 3 -15.87 -3.74 -4.57
C ALA A 3 -16.49 -3.87 -3.16
N VAL A 4 -17.72 -4.39 -3.07
CA VAL A 4 -18.42 -4.66 -1.80
C VAL A 4 -17.70 -5.73 -0.97
N ASP A 5 -17.14 -6.76 -1.60
CA ASP A 5 -16.43 -7.83 -0.89
C ASP A 5 -15.10 -7.34 -0.33
N VAL A 6 -14.44 -6.45 -1.06
CA VAL A 6 -13.20 -5.79 -0.60
C VAL A 6 -13.47 -4.90 0.61
N VAL A 7 -14.51 -4.07 0.55
CA VAL A 7 -14.90 -3.20 1.67
C VAL A 7 -15.26 -4.04 2.89
N LYS A 8 -16.01 -5.13 2.74
CA LYS A 8 -16.33 -6.06 3.84
C LYS A 8 -15.08 -6.69 4.44
N LYS A 9 -14.14 -7.11 3.61
CA LYS A 9 -12.87 -7.71 4.06
C LYS A 9 -12.04 -6.70 4.86
N ILE A 10 -11.91 -5.48 4.35
CA ILE A 10 -11.19 -4.39 5.03
C ILE A 10 -11.87 -4.03 6.35
N THR A 11 -13.21 -3.82 6.37
CA THR A 11 -13.92 -3.43 7.59
C THR A 11 -13.90 -4.51 8.66
N ASN A 12 -13.90 -5.79 8.27
CA ASN A 12 -13.78 -6.89 9.24
C ASN A 12 -12.37 -6.99 9.83
N THR A 13 -11.35 -6.63 9.06
CA THR A 13 -9.94 -6.63 9.51
C THR A 13 -9.66 -5.47 10.47
N PHE A 14 -10.28 -4.30 10.25
CA PHE A 14 -10.05 -3.08 11.04
C PHE A 14 -11.16 -2.83 12.09
N ARG A 15 -11.60 -3.85 12.82
CA ARG A 15 -12.65 -3.71 13.87
C ARG A 15 -12.32 -2.72 14.99
N THR A 16 -11.08 -2.28 15.12
CA THR A 16 -10.60 -1.43 16.22
C THR A 16 -10.29 0.02 15.83
N GLY A 17 -10.31 0.37 14.55
CA GLY A 17 -9.95 1.72 14.05
C GLY A 17 -11.12 2.42 13.36
N LYS A 18 -11.31 3.71 13.64
CA LYS A 18 -12.17 4.57 12.82
C LYS A 18 -11.38 4.97 11.57
N THR A 19 -11.91 4.64 10.39
CA THR A 19 -11.36 5.12 9.12
C THR A 19 -12.37 5.97 8.37
N SER A 20 -11.87 6.85 7.50
CA SER A 20 -12.73 7.65 6.65
C SER A 20 -13.37 6.79 5.56
N VAL A 21 -14.65 7.03 5.27
CA VAL A 21 -15.36 6.42 4.14
C VAL A 21 -14.63 6.68 2.81
N TYR A 22 -14.04 7.86 2.64
CA TYR A 22 -13.25 8.19 1.44
C TYR A 22 -12.02 7.29 1.28
N ILE A 23 -11.35 6.89 2.35
CA ILE A 23 -10.23 5.94 2.29
C ILE A 23 -10.72 4.59 1.78
N LEU A 24 -11.84 4.08 2.28
CA LEU A 24 -12.40 2.81 1.82
C LEU A 24 -12.81 2.87 0.34
N PHE A 25 -13.44 3.96 -0.08
CA PHE A 25 -13.76 4.16 -1.50
C PHE A 25 -12.51 4.26 -2.36
N HIS A 26 -11.45 4.93 -1.91
CA HIS A 26 -10.19 5.03 -2.64
C HIS A 26 -9.55 3.65 -2.84
N TYR A 27 -9.45 2.84 -1.79
CA TYR A 27 -8.98 1.45 -1.94
C TYR A 27 -9.83 0.66 -2.94
N SER A 28 -11.16 0.79 -2.88
CA SER A 28 -12.05 0.15 -3.84
C SER A 28 -11.79 0.59 -5.28
N GLN A 29 -11.54 1.87 -5.52
CA GLN A 29 -11.21 2.41 -6.83
C GLN A 29 -9.89 1.82 -7.36
N MET A 30 -8.82 1.85 -6.55
CA MET A 30 -7.51 1.30 -6.93
C MET A 30 -7.56 -0.20 -7.24
N ILE A 31 -8.28 -0.98 -6.42
CA ILE A 31 -8.44 -2.43 -6.64
C ILE A 31 -9.22 -2.72 -7.92
N THR A 32 -10.29 -1.95 -8.18
CA THR A 32 -11.13 -2.15 -9.36
C THR A 32 -10.41 -1.78 -10.65
N LYS A 33 -9.70 -0.63 -10.65
CA LYS A 33 -8.94 -0.14 -11.80
C LYS A 33 -7.58 -0.79 -11.95
N LYS A 34 -7.03 -1.37 -10.89
CA LYS A 34 -5.65 -1.91 -10.82
C LYS A 34 -4.59 -0.84 -11.10
N THR A 35 -4.87 0.40 -10.69
CA THR A 35 -3.99 1.56 -10.84
C THR A 35 -3.70 2.17 -9.47
N PHE A 36 -2.49 2.72 -9.30
CA PHE A 36 -2.10 3.47 -8.13
C PHE A 36 -2.19 4.96 -8.47
N GLU A 37 -3.35 5.55 -8.17
CA GLU A 37 -3.72 6.90 -8.58
C GLU A 37 -4.42 7.67 -7.45
N ALA A 38 -4.54 8.99 -7.60
CA ALA A 38 -5.28 9.82 -6.67
C ALA A 38 -6.78 9.45 -6.65
N TYR A 39 -7.50 9.92 -5.64
CA TYR A 39 -8.92 9.63 -5.47
C TYR A 39 -9.76 10.17 -6.63
N ASN A 40 -10.56 9.32 -7.25
CA ASN A 40 -11.52 9.75 -8.27
C ASN A 40 -12.81 10.24 -7.60
N TRP A 41 -13.12 11.51 -7.77
CA TRP A 41 -14.32 12.14 -7.22
C TRP A 41 -15.60 11.77 -8.00
N GLN A 42 -15.45 11.00 -9.09
CA GLN A 42 -16.54 10.56 -9.98
C GLN A 42 -17.35 11.73 -10.61
N ALA A 43 -16.82 12.93 -10.53
CA ALA A 43 -17.33 14.13 -11.16
C ALA A 43 -16.18 14.83 -11.87
N THR A 44 -16.33 15.08 -13.17
CA THR A 44 -15.28 15.65 -14.03
C THR A 44 -14.84 17.03 -13.55
N ASP A 45 -15.79 17.89 -13.19
CA ASP A 45 -15.56 19.23 -12.66
C ASP A 45 -14.81 19.22 -11.32
N GLU A 46 -15.13 18.29 -10.44
CA GLU A 46 -14.43 18.12 -9.18
C GLU A 46 -12.98 17.61 -9.37
N ASN A 47 -12.77 16.65 -10.28
CA ASN A 47 -11.43 16.21 -10.64
C ASN A 47 -10.61 17.34 -11.26
N ILE A 48 -11.21 18.13 -12.18
CA ILE A 48 -10.55 19.30 -12.79
C ILE A 48 -10.18 20.34 -11.72
N SER A 49 -11.09 20.63 -10.79
CA SER A 49 -10.85 21.58 -9.70
C SER A 49 -9.67 21.18 -8.82
N ARG A 50 -9.48 19.89 -8.57
CA ARG A 50 -8.44 19.38 -7.65
C ARG A 50 -7.13 19.03 -8.33
N TYR A 51 -7.18 18.51 -9.54
CA TYR A 51 -6.03 17.94 -10.24
C TYR A 51 -5.69 18.67 -11.53
N SER A 52 -6.53 19.61 -11.98
CA SER A 52 -6.46 20.22 -13.32
C SER A 52 -6.59 19.18 -14.46
N LEU A 53 -7.14 18.01 -14.15
CA LEU A 53 -7.32 16.89 -15.06
C LEU A 53 -8.75 16.32 -14.92
N SER A 54 -9.32 15.80 -15.99
CA SER A 54 -10.65 15.15 -15.96
C SER A 54 -10.63 13.77 -15.25
N GLN A 55 -9.46 13.16 -15.14
CA GLN A 55 -9.21 11.92 -14.40
C GLN A 55 -8.13 12.14 -13.36
N PRO A 56 -8.14 11.38 -12.24
CA PRO A 56 -7.10 11.50 -11.24
C PRO A 56 -5.73 11.11 -11.81
N PRO A 57 -4.65 11.81 -11.42
CA PRO A 57 -3.31 11.46 -11.84
C PRO A 57 -2.82 10.18 -11.15
N ALA A 58 -2.05 9.36 -11.86
CA ALA A 58 -1.28 8.28 -11.26
C ALA A 58 -0.15 8.83 -10.39
N TYR A 59 0.16 8.13 -9.30
CA TYR A 59 1.33 8.45 -8.50
C TYR A 59 2.61 8.06 -9.23
N GLN A 60 3.55 8.98 -9.29
CA GLN A 60 4.83 8.80 -9.99
C GLN A 60 5.86 8.21 -9.01
N LEU A 61 5.94 6.88 -8.93
CA LEU A 61 6.82 6.19 -7.98
C LEU A 61 8.31 6.28 -8.39
N ASP A 62 8.58 6.52 -9.66
CA ASP A 62 9.91 6.78 -10.21
C ASP A 62 10.53 8.09 -9.69
N ASN A 63 9.72 9.02 -9.18
CA ASN A 63 10.19 10.25 -8.52
C ASN A 63 10.68 10.04 -7.07
N ILE A 64 10.56 8.83 -6.53
CA ILE A 64 11.06 8.50 -5.20
C ILE A 64 12.59 8.30 -5.27
N ASN A 65 13.33 9.36 -4.91
CA ASN A 65 14.79 9.39 -5.00
C ASN A 65 15.50 8.89 -3.73
N VAL A 66 14.78 8.74 -2.62
CA VAL A 66 15.34 8.17 -1.39
C VAL A 66 15.50 6.65 -1.53
N PRO A 67 16.49 6.04 -0.85
CA PRO A 67 16.61 4.58 -0.81
C PRO A 67 15.33 3.94 -0.25
N VAL A 68 14.80 2.96 -0.95
CA VAL A 68 13.60 2.20 -0.53
C VAL A 68 13.99 0.77 -0.23
N ILE A 69 13.50 0.26 0.90
CA ILE A 69 13.61 -1.13 1.31
C ILE A 69 12.22 -1.66 1.58
N LEU A 70 11.87 -2.79 0.96
CA LEU A 70 10.54 -3.38 1.08
C LEU A 70 10.60 -4.64 1.96
N PHE A 71 9.74 -4.69 2.97
CA PHE A 71 9.40 -5.90 3.70
C PHE A 71 8.02 -6.37 3.24
N TRP A 72 7.93 -7.58 2.73
CA TRP A 72 6.72 -8.08 2.08
C TRP A 72 6.50 -9.56 2.36
N SER A 73 5.32 -10.08 2.02
CA SER A 73 4.97 -11.49 2.20
C SER A 73 4.09 -12.00 1.07
N ASP A 74 4.29 -13.25 0.69
CA ASP A 74 3.44 -13.97 -0.26
C ASP A 74 2.15 -14.53 0.37
N VAL A 75 2.11 -14.61 1.71
CA VAL A 75 0.92 -15.02 2.45
C VAL A 75 0.04 -13.84 2.89
N ASP A 76 0.49 -12.59 2.67
CA ASP A 76 -0.34 -11.40 2.89
C ASP A 76 -1.44 -11.32 1.82
N THR A 77 -2.69 -11.46 2.25
CA THR A 77 -3.84 -11.43 1.36
C THR A 77 -4.41 -10.05 1.11
N ILE A 78 -3.87 -9.01 1.75
CA ILE A 78 -4.28 -7.61 1.59
C ILE A 78 -3.29 -6.87 0.70
N ALA A 79 -1.99 -6.94 1.01
CA ALA A 79 -0.91 -6.47 0.14
C ALA A 79 -0.37 -7.63 -0.68
N SER A 80 -1.00 -7.93 -1.82
CA SER A 80 -0.71 -9.12 -2.60
C SER A 80 0.70 -9.11 -3.18
N ALA A 81 1.30 -10.30 -3.35
CA ALA A 81 2.62 -10.43 -3.99
C ALA A 81 2.65 -9.80 -5.40
N ALA A 82 1.55 -9.88 -6.15
CA ALA A 82 1.44 -9.27 -7.48
C ALA A 82 1.51 -7.73 -7.43
N ASP A 83 0.91 -7.12 -6.41
CA ASP A 83 0.99 -5.67 -6.21
C ASP A 83 2.41 -5.24 -5.78
N VAL A 84 3.04 -6.05 -4.94
CA VAL A 84 4.44 -5.84 -4.53
C VAL A 84 5.40 -5.98 -5.71
N ASP A 85 5.20 -6.94 -6.59
CA ASP A 85 6.04 -7.11 -7.77
C ASP A 85 5.89 -5.93 -8.75
N LYS A 86 4.69 -5.39 -8.90
CA LYS A 86 4.47 -4.16 -9.65
C LYS A 86 5.18 -2.98 -9.00
N LEU A 87 5.06 -2.81 -7.68
CA LEU A 87 5.74 -1.76 -6.94
C LEU A 87 7.26 -1.84 -7.10
N LYS A 88 7.86 -3.03 -7.06
CA LYS A 88 9.30 -3.24 -7.28
C LYS A 88 9.76 -2.77 -8.66
N GLN A 89 8.90 -2.91 -9.68
CA GLN A 89 9.22 -2.50 -11.05
C GLN A 89 9.13 -0.97 -11.24
N GLU A 90 8.27 -0.30 -10.49
CA GLU A 90 8.01 1.13 -10.60
C GLU A 90 8.94 1.99 -9.73
N LEU A 91 9.57 1.42 -8.69
CA LEU A 91 10.49 2.12 -7.80
C LEU A 91 11.88 2.25 -8.41
N SER A 92 12.31 3.48 -8.72
CA SER A 92 13.64 3.74 -9.32
C SER A 92 14.80 3.52 -8.34
N ASN A 93 14.60 3.64 -7.04
CA ASN A 93 15.65 3.54 -6.02
C ASN A 93 15.39 2.43 -4.99
N LEU A 94 14.85 1.31 -5.45
CA LEU A 94 14.71 0.11 -4.62
C LEU A 94 16.08 -0.50 -4.34
N LYS A 95 16.46 -0.62 -3.07
CA LYS A 95 17.76 -1.14 -2.64
C LYS A 95 17.69 -2.62 -2.25
N MET A 96 16.67 -2.99 -1.48
CA MET A 96 16.55 -4.34 -0.94
C MET A 96 15.09 -4.74 -0.77
N THR A 97 14.84 -6.03 -0.80
CA THR A 97 13.54 -6.60 -0.45
C THR A 97 13.70 -7.76 0.50
N TYR A 98 12.88 -7.82 1.53
CA TYR A 98 12.83 -8.90 2.50
C TYR A 98 11.45 -9.56 2.44
N GLN A 99 11.44 -10.85 2.14
CA GLN A 99 10.23 -11.65 2.21
C GLN A 99 10.10 -12.26 3.60
N LEU A 100 8.92 -12.06 4.22
CA LEU A 100 8.61 -12.54 5.56
C LEU A 100 7.41 -13.50 5.50
N PRO A 101 7.33 -14.50 6.38
CA PRO A 101 6.20 -15.43 6.44
C PRO A 101 5.03 -14.84 7.26
N PHE A 102 4.67 -13.57 7.01
CA PHE A 102 3.73 -12.81 7.82
C PHE A 102 2.41 -12.58 7.09
N SER A 103 1.29 -12.81 7.78
CA SER A 103 0.02 -12.25 7.35
C SER A 103 0.01 -10.73 7.57
N HIS A 104 -0.97 -10.02 7.01
CA HIS A 104 -1.03 -8.56 7.10
C HIS A 104 -0.96 -8.01 8.53
N ILE A 105 -1.56 -8.71 9.49
CA ILE A 105 -1.63 -8.28 10.88
C ILE A 105 -0.35 -8.61 11.66
N ASP A 106 0.40 -9.63 11.24
CA ASP A 106 1.62 -10.08 11.91
C ASP A 106 2.74 -9.03 11.86
N TYR A 107 2.72 -8.13 10.87
CA TYR A 107 3.64 -6.99 10.82
C TYR A 107 3.54 -6.07 12.03
N LEU A 108 2.38 -6.03 12.71
CA LEU A 108 2.15 -5.19 13.88
C LEU A 108 2.09 -5.99 15.18
N TRP A 109 1.49 -7.19 15.15
CA TRP A 109 1.20 -7.96 16.36
C TRP A 109 1.70 -9.40 16.32
N GLY A 110 2.44 -9.78 15.29
CA GLY A 110 3.08 -11.08 15.22
C GLY A 110 4.10 -11.25 16.36
N GLU A 111 4.11 -12.39 17.02
CA GLU A 111 5.04 -12.70 18.10
C GLU A 111 6.49 -12.61 17.63
N ASP A 112 6.73 -12.96 16.37
CA ASP A 112 8.05 -12.94 15.73
C ASP A 112 8.41 -11.59 15.07
N ALA A 113 7.49 -10.62 15.01
CA ALA A 113 7.73 -9.33 14.37
C ALA A 113 8.93 -8.57 14.98
N PRO A 114 9.16 -8.55 16.29
CA PRO A 114 10.34 -7.92 16.86
C PRO A 114 11.65 -8.46 16.30
N LEU A 115 11.74 -9.78 16.08
CA LEU A 115 12.95 -10.44 15.62
C LEU A 115 13.16 -10.32 14.11
N PHE A 116 12.11 -10.56 13.31
CA PHE A 116 12.25 -10.65 11.84
C PHE A 116 11.97 -9.34 11.12
N LEU A 117 11.35 -8.37 11.77
CA LEU A 117 11.00 -7.10 11.15
C LEU A 117 11.63 -5.91 11.89
N TYR A 118 11.34 -5.72 13.18
CA TYR A 118 11.72 -4.48 13.85
C TYR A 118 13.22 -4.38 14.10
N SER A 119 13.88 -5.46 14.54
CA SER A 119 15.34 -5.45 14.71
C SER A 119 16.08 -5.19 13.40
N PRO A 120 15.80 -5.89 12.29
CA PRO A 120 16.38 -5.57 10.99
C PRO A 120 16.13 -4.14 10.52
N ILE A 121 14.94 -3.58 10.75
CA ILE A 121 14.65 -2.17 10.40
C ILE A 121 15.56 -1.23 11.22
N CYS A 122 15.69 -1.46 12.52
CA CYS A 122 16.56 -0.64 13.38
C CYS A 122 18.02 -0.72 12.92
N ASP A 123 18.51 -1.92 12.59
CA ASP A 123 19.88 -2.11 12.11
C ASP A 123 20.13 -1.38 10.80
N ILE A 124 19.18 -1.44 9.86
CA ILE A 124 19.24 -0.70 8.60
C ILE A 124 19.26 0.80 8.84
N LEU A 125 18.38 1.33 9.68
CA LEU A 125 18.30 2.76 9.96
C LEU A 125 19.60 3.29 10.60
N ASN A 126 20.26 2.50 11.43
CA ASN A 126 21.55 2.85 12.02
C ASN A 126 22.68 2.98 11.01
N VAL A 127 22.56 2.34 9.84
CA VAL A 127 23.55 2.48 8.74
C VAL A 127 23.37 3.80 7.99
N PHE A 128 22.16 4.36 7.98
CA PHE A 128 21.82 5.60 7.27
C PHE A 128 21.78 6.85 8.17
N SER A 129 22.03 6.68 9.46
CA SER A 129 22.17 7.80 10.44
C SER A 129 23.62 8.19 10.59
#